data_367d8e17afa1ad615c15f66c63cedd29
#
_entry.id   367d8e17afa1ad615c15f66c63cedd29
#
_cell.length_a   1.000
_cell.length_b   1.000
_cell.length_c   1.000
_cell.angle_alpha   90.00
_cell.angle_beta   90.00
_cell.angle_gamma   90.00
#
_symmetry.space_group_name_H-M   'P 1'
#
loop_
_entity.id
_entity.type
_entity.pdbx_description
1 polymer ?
#
loop_
_entity_poly.entity_id
_entity_poly.type
_entity_poly.pdbx_seq_one_letter_code
_entity_poly.pdbx_strand_id
1 'polypeptide(L)'
;MNEVKNNSPKRPVIFYYAIALVVLLALNFLLVPWMSERSVKETGYNEFLSQVSAGNVTEVEVQEQDAVIYYKVNVNGREEICKTGTMNDPELVDRLNQANVKFGSVIPQKQSMLGTLIFSWVIPIAIFVLIGNWLSKKMAKSMGGGPGSMMFGKSNAKIYVKSSTGIKFSDVAGEDEAKELLTEIVDYLHHPERYQDIGAQMPKGALLVGPPGTGKTLLAKAVAGEAEVPFFSISGSEFVEMFVGMGAAKVRDLFKQANEKAPCIVFIDEIDTIGKKRDGNIGGNDEREQTLNQLLTEMDGFDGSKGVVILAATNRPDSLDPALLRPGRFDRRIPVELPDLQGREEILKVHAKKIKIADNVDFSAIAKAAAGASGAELANIVNEAALRAVRDGRRFATQADMEESIEVVIAGYQKKNRVLSEKEKLIVSYHEIGHALVAAKQTNSAPVHKITIIPRTSGALGYTMQVEDGEHYLMNKEELKNKIATFTGGRAAEELIFHSITTGASNDIEQATKLARGMITRYGMSDEFDMVAMENVSNQYLGGDSSLSCSFETQTLIDKKVVELVKQQHEKALQILQDNIMKLHELAKYLYENETITGEEFMQILERQ
;
A
#
# COMPACT_ATOMS: atom_id res chain seq x y z
N MET A 1 5.72 4.38 -31.68
CA MET A 1 5.96 5.75 -31.21
C MET A 1 4.61 6.43 -31.03
N ASN A 2 4.04 6.40 -29.82
CA ASN A 2 2.83 7.15 -29.51
C ASN A 2 3.15 8.00 -28.28
N GLU A 3 2.98 9.31 -28.45
CA GLU A 3 3.33 10.34 -27.50
C GLU A 3 2.60 10.18 -26.17
N VAL A 4 3.37 10.11 -25.11
CA VAL A 4 2.89 10.23 -23.72
C VAL A 4 2.52 11.70 -23.49
N LYS A 5 1.24 12.04 -23.50
CA LYS A 5 0.75 13.33 -23.03
C LYS A 5 0.98 13.44 -21.53
N ASN A 6 1.95 14.26 -21.17
CA ASN A 6 2.23 14.67 -19.80
C ASN A 6 1.06 15.50 -19.27
N ASN A 7 0.15 14.91 -18.52
CA ASN A 7 -0.88 15.63 -17.78
C ASN A 7 -0.28 16.13 -16.46
N SER A 8 0.20 17.38 -16.47
CA SER A 8 0.49 18.10 -15.22
C SER A 8 -0.77 18.18 -14.34
N PRO A 9 -0.67 18.02 -13.02
CA PRO A 9 -1.83 18.02 -12.11
C PRO A 9 -2.54 19.37 -12.20
N LYS A 10 -3.80 19.36 -12.64
CA LYS A 10 -4.65 20.57 -12.69
C LYS A 10 -4.92 21.02 -11.26
N ARG A 11 -4.43 22.21 -10.90
CA ARG A 11 -4.65 22.80 -9.58
C ARG A 11 -6.16 23.00 -9.33
N PRO A 12 -6.66 22.79 -8.08
CA PRO A 12 -8.08 22.91 -7.79
C PRO A 12 -8.59 24.34 -8.06
N VAL A 13 -9.82 24.45 -8.52
CA VAL A 13 -10.46 25.73 -8.90
C VAL A 13 -10.39 26.77 -7.79
N ILE A 14 -10.48 26.35 -6.54
CA ILE A 14 -10.32 27.19 -5.34
C ILE A 14 -8.99 27.97 -5.31
N PHE A 15 -7.93 27.41 -5.89
CA PHE A 15 -6.61 28.07 -6.00
C PHE A 15 -6.65 29.31 -6.91
N TYR A 16 -7.40 29.24 -8.00
CA TYR A 16 -7.56 30.38 -8.91
C TYR A 16 -8.45 31.48 -8.32
N TYR A 17 -9.47 31.10 -7.52
CA TYR A 17 -10.28 32.06 -6.77
C TYR A 17 -9.47 32.73 -5.66
N ALA A 18 -8.62 31.99 -4.95
CA ALA A 18 -7.73 32.55 -3.94
C ALA A 18 -6.73 33.55 -4.56
N ILE A 19 -6.14 33.25 -5.71
CA ILE A 19 -5.24 34.16 -6.43
C ILE A 19 -5.99 35.39 -6.89
N ALA A 20 -7.19 35.25 -7.48
CA ALA A 20 -7.99 36.39 -7.94
C ALA A 20 -8.37 37.33 -6.77
N LEU A 21 -8.73 36.77 -5.62
CA LEU A 21 -9.00 37.54 -4.40
C LEU A 21 -7.77 38.27 -3.89
N VAL A 22 -6.61 37.63 -3.84
CA VAL A 22 -5.35 38.25 -3.41
C VAL A 22 -4.94 39.37 -4.36
N VAL A 23 -5.09 39.19 -5.69
CA VAL A 23 -4.81 40.21 -6.68
C VAL A 23 -5.76 41.40 -6.51
N LEU A 24 -7.04 41.19 -6.28
CA LEU A 24 -8.06 42.25 -6.07
C LEU A 24 -7.77 43.04 -4.78
N LEU A 25 -7.40 42.35 -3.70
CA LEU A 25 -6.98 42.98 -2.46
C LEU A 25 -5.68 43.80 -2.65
N ALA A 26 -4.69 43.27 -3.35
CA ALA A 26 -3.44 43.97 -3.65
C ALA A 26 -3.68 45.21 -4.51
N LEU A 27 -4.58 45.13 -5.50
CA LEU A 27 -4.98 46.28 -6.30
C LEU A 27 -5.62 47.38 -5.45
N ASN A 28 -6.53 47.00 -4.54
CA ASN A 28 -7.28 47.96 -3.74
C ASN A 28 -6.42 48.60 -2.63
N PHE A 29 -5.58 47.81 -1.95
CA PHE A 29 -4.80 48.31 -0.82
C PHE A 29 -3.41 48.88 -1.15
N LEU A 30 -2.82 48.51 -2.31
CA LEU A 30 -1.48 48.95 -2.66
C LEU A 30 -1.47 49.92 -3.83
N LEU A 31 -2.26 49.69 -4.87
CA LEU A 31 -2.17 50.44 -6.13
C LEU A 31 -2.97 51.77 -6.09
N VAL A 32 -4.15 51.77 -5.43
CA VAL A 32 -4.99 52.98 -5.34
C VAL A 32 -4.32 54.05 -4.43
N PRO A 33 -3.81 53.76 -3.23
CA PRO A 33 -3.06 54.76 -2.44
C PRO A 33 -1.78 55.24 -3.15
N TRP A 34 -1.03 54.31 -3.76
CA TRP A 34 0.22 54.62 -4.44
C TRP A 34 0.04 55.58 -5.66
N MET A 35 -1.10 55.48 -6.34
CA MET A 35 -1.43 56.41 -7.44
C MET A 35 -1.85 57.79 -6.93
N SER A 36 -2.51 57.89 -5.76
CA SER A 36 -2.97 59.14 -5.18
C SER A 36 -1.82 59.98 -4.58
N GLU A 37 -0.78 59.37 -4.04
CA GLU A 37 0.34 60.04 -3.39
C GLU A 37 1.38 60.64 -4.38
N ARG A 38 1.44 60.21 -5.61
CA ARG A 38 2.45 60.65 -6.59
C ARG A 38 2.26 62.03 -7.16
N SER A 39 1.12 62.68 -6.93
CA SER A 39 0.80 63.98 -7.57
C SER A 39 1.04 65.20 -6.67
N VAL A 40 1.40 65.06 -5.41
CA VAL A 40 1.53 66.18 -4.45
C VAL A 40 2.90 66.14 -3.78
N LYS A 41 3.65 67.25 -3.87
CA LYS A 41 4.98 67.38 -3.28
C LYS A 41 4.86 67.91 -1.85
N GLU A 42 5.48 67.24 -0.88
CA GLU A 42 5.57 67.74 0.49
C GLU A 42 6.66 68.80 0.65
N THR A 43 6.32 69.89 1.32
CA THR A 43 7.25 71.02 1.56
C THR A 43 7.14 71.52 2.98
N GLY A 44 8.19 72.17 3.49
CA GLY A 44 8.15 72.80 4.80
C GLY A 44 7.32 74.11 4.80
N TYR A 45 6.74 74.47 5.92
CA TYR A 45 5.95 75.71 6.08
C TYR A 45 6.77 76.99 5.79
N ASN A 46 8.05 77.02 6.09
CA ASN A 46 8.98 78.10 5.73
C ASN A 46 9.16 78.22 4.23
N GLU A 47 9.21 77.16 3.49
CA GLU A 47 9.30 77.13 2.04
C GLU A 47 8.00 77.67 1.40
N PHE A 48 6.84 77.26 1.93
CA PHE A 48 5.54 77.79 1.55
C PHE A 48 5.51 79.34 1.69
N LEU A 49 5.87 79.85 2.89
CA LEU A 49 5.91 81.30 3.12
C LEU A 49 6.88 82.02 2.17
N SER A 50 8.02 81.44 1.86
CA SER A 50 8.98 82.01 0.90
C SER A 50 8.43 82.07 -0.51
N GLN A 51 7.69 81.07 -0.98
CA GLN A 51 7.02 81.02 -2.26
C GLN A 51 5.84 82.00 -2.35
N VAL A 52 5.11 82.22 -1.24
CA VAL A 52 4.06 83.24 -1.16
C VAL A 52 4.68 84.62 -1.29
N SER A 53 5.78 84.93 -0.56
CA SER A 53 6.46 86.19 -0.58
C SER A 53 7.13 86.47 -1.94
N ALA A 54 7.55 85.46 -2.66
CA ALA A 54 8.12 85.56 -4.02
C ALA A 54 7.06 85.71 -5.12
N GLY A 55 5.74 85.66 -4.81
CA GLY A 55 4.63 85.80 -5.71
C GLY A 55 4.44 84.59 -6.66
N ASN A 56 5.04 83.47 -6.33
CA ASN A 56 4.97 82.21 -7.15
C ASN A 56 3.71 81.36 -6.85
N VAL A 57 3.00 81.63 -5.74
CA VAL A 57 1.82 80.89 -5.33
C VAL A 57 0.57 81.48 -5.97
N THR A 58 -0.21 80.68 -6.66
CA THR A 58 -1.43 81.15 -7.37
C THR A 58 -2.71 80.83 -6.59
N GLU A 59 -2.76 79.74 -5.85
CA GLU A 59 -3.94 79.29 -5.11
C GLU A 59 -3.53 78.56 -3.81
N VAL A 60 -4.24 78.79 -2.72
CA VAL A 60 -4.02 78.14 -1.42
C VAL A 60 -5.34 77.62 -0.87
N GLU A 61 -5.35 76.38 -0.49
CA GLU A 61 -6.49 75.66 0.05
C GLU A 61 -6.15 75.11 1.47
N VAL A 62 -6.81 75.61 2.46
CA VAL A 62 -6.56 75.21 3.87
C VAL A 62 -7.57 74.17 4.27
N GLN A 63 -7.11 72.99 4.64
CA GLN A 63 -7.92 71.91 5.18
C GLN A 63 -7.71 71.83 6.71
N GLU A 64 -8.59 72.47 7.46
CA GLU A 64 -8.48 72.58 8.92
C GLU A 64 -8.60 71.23 9.62
N GLN A 65 -9.39 70.24 9.07
CA GLN A 65 -9.56 68.95 9.68
C GLN A 65 -8.30 68.09 9.64
N ASP A 66 -7.55 68.15 8.55
CA ASP A 66 -6.34 67.33 8.35
C ASP A 66 -5.06 68.10 8.75
N ALA A 67 -5.22 69.36 9.16
CA ALA A 67 -4.11 70.29 9.52
C ALA A 67 -3.09 70.44 8.37
N VAL A 68 -3.60 70.50 7.11
CA VAL A 68 -2.77 70.58 5.90
C VAL A 68 -3.18 71.75 5.02
N ILE A 69 -2.19 72.44 4.47
CA ILE A 69 -2.37 73.50 3.47
C ILE A 69 -1.90 72.95 2.14
N TYR A 70 -2.79 72.90 1.15
CA TYR A 70 -2.44 72.64 -0.25
C TYR A 70 -2.26 73.95 -0.97
N TYR A 71 -1.22 74.07 -1.77
CA TYR A 71 -1.00 75.25 -2.56
C TYR A 71 -0.42 74.94 -3.92
N LYS A 72 -0.76 75.78 -4.93
CA LYS A 72 -0.27 75.68 -6.28
C LYS A 72 0.84 76.67 -6.51
N VAL A 73 2.02 76.22 -6.98
CA VAL A 73 3.19 77.01 -7.30
C VAL A 73 3.43 76.93 -8.78
N ASN A 74 3.68 78.08 -9.39
CA ASN A 74 4.12 78.13 -10.79
C ASN A 74 5.64 78.15 -10.86
N VAL A 75 6.24 77.04 -11.25
CA VAL A 75 7.69 76.89 -11.41
C VAL A 75 7.99 76.71 -12.90
N ASN A 76 8.65 77.70 -13.50
CA ASN A 76 9.02 77.66 -14.94
C ASN A 76 7.87 77.40 -15.90
N GLY A 77 6.68 77.97 -15.62
CA GLY A 77 5.48 77.81 -16.46
C GLY A 77 4.71 76.50 -16.30
N ARG A 78 5.03 75.68 -15.28
CA ARG A 78 4.27 74.51 -14.92
C ARG A 78 3.69 74.67 -13.53
N GLU A 79 2.42 74.36 -13.37
CA GLU A 79 1.77 74.29 -12.03
C GLU A 79 2.13 73.02 -11.32
N GLU A 80 2.73 73.12 -10.13
CA GLU A 80 2.99 72.02 -9.22
C GLU A 80 2.07 72.14 -7.99
N ILE A 81 1.48 71.06 -7.54
CA ILE A 81 0.67 71.04 -6.30
C ILE A 81 1.58 70.61 -5.17
N CYS A 82 1.68 71.47 -4.17
CA CYS A 82 2.45 71.23 -2.96
C CYS A 82 1.55 71.14 -1.75
N LYS A 83 1.96 70.42 -0.70
CA LYS A 83 1.28 70.37 0.59
C LYS A 83 2.26 70.67 1.73
N THR A 84 1.76 71.37 2.74
CA THR A 84 2.50 71.64 3.98
C THR A 84 1.56 71.54 5.20
N GLY A 85 2.09 71.26 6.38
CA GLY A 85 1.32 71.30 7.62
C GLY A 85 0.93 72.72 8.02
N THR A 86 -0.24 72.87 8.67
CA THR A 86 -0.65 74.17 9.25
C THR A 86 0.20 74.53 10.46
N MET A 87 0.59 75.81 10.58
CA MET A 87 1.14 76.37 11.80
C MET A 87 0.20 77.47 12.31
N ASN A 88 0.22 77.71 13.61
CA ASN A 88 -0.59 78.80 14.20
C ASN A 88 0.04 80.16 13.86
N ASP A 89 -0.26 80.67 12.65
CA ASP A 89 0.20 81.93 12.10
C ASP A 89 -1.01 82.87 11.94
N PRO A 90 -1.26 83.79 12.89
CA PRO A 90 -2.37 84.75 12.79
C PRO A 90 -2.28 85.72 11.58
N GLU A 91 -1.07 85.93 11.04
CA GLU A 91 -0.85 86.85 9.98
C GLU A 91 -0.92 86.17 8.56
N LEU A 92 -1.16 84.90 8.50
CA LEU A 92 -1.20 84.14 7.24
C LEU A 92 -2.21 84.72 6.23
N VAL A 93 -3.40 85.09 6.72
CA VAL A 93 -4.47 85.63 5.88
C VAL A 93 -4.05 87.01 5.29
N ASP A 94 -3.40 87.86 6.10
CA ASP A 94 -2.92 89.18 5.65
C ASP A 94 -1.81 89.02 4.65
N ARG A 95 -0.88 88.12 4.83
CA ARG A 95 0.24 87.86 3.89
C ARG A 95 -0.30 87.28 2.58
N LEU A 96 -1.32 86.39 2.60
CA LEU A 96 -1.93 85.88 1.36
C LEU A 96 -2.69 86.97 0.59
N ASN A 97 -3.36 87.93 1.31
CA ASN A 97 -4.01 89.07 0.71
C ASN A 97 -2.99 90.03 0.07
N GLN A 98 -1.88 90.32 0.77
CA GLN A 98 -0.81 91.19 0.24
C GLN A 98 -0.13 90.61 -1.00
N ALA A 99 -0.02 89.28 -1.05
CA ALA A 99 0.54 88.57 -2.21
C ALA A 99 -0.49 88.31 -3.33
N ASN A 100 -1.73 88.77 -3.15
CA ASN A 100 -2.83 88.63 -4.13
C ASN A 100 -3.10 87.21 -4.58
N VAL A 101 -2.97 86.27 -3.61
CA VAL A 101 -3.17 84.84 -3.81
C VAL A 101 -4.65 84.49 -3.58
N LYS A 102 -5.22 83.68 -4.42
CA LYS A 102 -6.59 83.09 -4.13
C LYS A 102 -6.46 82.09 -3.02
N PHE A 103 -7.19 82.29 -1.94
CA PHE A 103 -7.19 81.29 -0.83
C PHE A 103 -8.63 81.03 -0.34
N GLY A 104 -8.84 79.80 0.20
CA GLY A 104 -10.09 79.40 0.78
C GLY A 104 -9.92 78.21 1.74
N SER A 105 -10.90 78.08 2.65
CA SER A 105 -10.97 76.87 3.46
C SER A 105 -12.00 75.91 2.80
N VAL A 106 -11.67 74.65 2.75
CA VAL A 106 -12.57 73.63 2.18
C VAL A 106 -13.70 73.36 3.15
N ILE A 107 -14.94 73.50 2.67
CA ILE A 107 -16.11 73.10 3.43
C ILE A 107 -16.14 71.58 3.47
N PRO A 108 -16.05 70.90 4.65
CA PRO A 108 -16.02 69.46 4.71
C PRO A 108 -17.27 68.87 4.13
N GLN A 109 -17.17 68.23 2.97
CA GLN A 109 -18.23 67.35 2.48
C GLN A 109 -18.26 66.13 3.37
N LYS A 110 -19.35 65.87 4.11
CA LYS A 110 -19.62 64.61 4.80
C LYS A 110 -19.65 63.51 3.75
N GLN A 111 -18.54 62.83 3.54
CA GLN A 111 -18.57 61.62 2.74
C GLN A 111 -19.52 60.64 3.43
N SER A 112 -20.56 60.23 2.69
CA SER A 112 -21.54 59.28 3.19
C SER A 112 -20.82 57.96 3.50
N MET A 113 -20.73 57.58 4.77
CA MET A 113 -20.15 56.30 5.23
C MET A 113 -20.70 55.09 4.42
N LEU A 114 -21.97 55.18 4.03
CA LEU A 114 -22.67 54.23 3.15
C LEU A 114 -22.09 54.22 1.74
N GLY A 115 -21.76 55.39 1.16
CA GLY A 115 -21.14 55.44 -0.15
C GLY A 115 -19.79 54.79 -0.18
N THR A 116 -18.93 55.07 0.80
CA THR A 116 -17.60 54.48 0.91
C THR A 116 -17.65 52.95 1.10
N LEU A 117 -18.57 52.45 1.95
CA LEU A 117 -18.80 51.02 2.13
C LEU A 117 -19.27 50.33 0.82
N ILE A 118 -20.20 50.93 0.10
CA ILE A 118 -20.71 50.37 -1.16
C ILE A 118 -19.60 50.30 -2.22
N PHE A 119 -18.86 51.39 -2.43
CA PHE A 119 -17.79 51.45 -3.45
C PHE A 119 -16.58 50.59 -3.08
N SER A 120 -16.17 50.54 -1.81
CA SER A 120 -14.97 49.80 -1.37
C SER A 120 -15.20 48.32 -1.16
N TRP A 121 -16.41 47.89 -0.84
CA TRP A 121 -16.69 46.48 -0.46
C TRP A 121 -17.78 45.81 -1.31
N VAL A 122 -18.95 46.46 -1.50
CA VAL A 122 -20.09 45.81 -2.14
C VAL A 122 -19.84 45.63 -3.64
N ILE A 123 -19.34 46.65 -4.31
CA ILE A 123 -19.10 46.61 -5.78
C ILE A 123 -18.01 45.59 -6.14
N PRO A 124 -16.83 45.54 -5.48
CA PRO A 124 -15.81 44.52 -5.77
C PRO A 124 -16.30 43.10 -5.51
N ILE A 125 -17.05 42.87 -4.44
CA ILE A 125 -17.65 41.56 -4.14
C ILE A 125 -18.69 41.19 -5.20
N ALA A 126 -19.56 42.11 -5.60
CA ALA A 126 -20.57 41.86 -6.64
C ALA A 126 -19.90 41.53 -7.99
N ILE A 127 -18.88 42.27 -8.38
CA ILE A 127 -18.09 41.97 -9.59
C ILE A 127 -17.42 40.61 -9.50
N PHE A 128 -16.85 40.26 -8.35
CA PHE A 128 -16.25 38.94 -8.12
C PHE A 128 -17.25 37.80 -8.26
N VAL A 129 -18.45 37.96 -7.69
CA VAL A 129 -19.54 36.97 -7.81
C VAL A 129 -20.03 36.86 -9.25
N LEU A 130 -20.16 37.96 -9.97
CA LEU A 130 -20.61 37.98 -11.38
C LEU A 130 -19.57 37.32 -12.30
N ILE A 131 -18.28 37.63 -12.11
CA ILE A 131 -17.18 37.01 -12.86
C ILE A 131 -17.09 35.53 -12.51
N GLY A 132 -17.20 35.16 -11.23
CA GLY A 132 -17.22 33.79 -10.76
C GLY A 132 -18.35 32.96 -11.37
N ASN A 133 -19.57 33.51 -11.40
CA ASN A 133 -20.73 32.87 -12.03
C ASN A 133 -20.57 32.78 -13.57
N TRP A 134 -20.02 33.79 -14.22
CA TRP A 134 -19.76 33.74 -15.65
C TRP A 134 -18.71 32.70 -16.01
N LEU A 135 -17.61 32.64 -15.24
CA LEU A 135 -16.53 31.67 -15.42
C LEU A 135 -17.03 30.24 -15.16
N SER A 136 -17.83 30.02 -14.10
CA SER A 136 -18.41 28.73 -13.79
C SER A 136 -19.37 28.25 -14.87
N LYS A 137 -20.21 29.14 -15.44
CA LYS A 137 -21.07 28.82 -16.59
C LYS A 137 -20.30 28.48 -17.85
N LYS A 138 -19.16 29.16 -18.10
CA LYS A 138 -18.30 28.89 -19.25
C LYS A 138 -17.54 27.58 -19.08
N MET A 139 -17.07 27.25 -17.86
CA MET A 139 -16.43 25.98 -17.55
C MET A 139 -17.44 24.81 -17.56
N ALA A 140 -18.66 25.02 -17.08
CA ALA A 140 -19.72 24.01 -17.12
C ALA A 140 -20.12 23.61 -18.55
N LYS A 141 -20.14 24.56 -19.50
CA LYS A 141 -20.36 24.27 -20.94
C LYS A 141 -19.20 23.51 -21.58
N SER A 142 -17.98 23.68 -21.10
CA SER A 142 -16.78 22.98 -21.60
C SER A 142 -16.61 21.57 -21.00
N MET A 143 -17.29 21.24 -19.90
CA MET A 143 -17.17 19.98 -19.15
C MET A 143 -18.45 19.14 -19.06
N GLY A 144 -19.50 19.49 -19.82
CA GLY A 144 -20.66 18.60 -20.02
C GLY A 144 -21.51 18.28 -18.76
N GLY A 145 -21.63 19.20 -17.79
CA GLY A 145 -22.43 18.96 -16.58
C GLY A 145 -23.09 20.22 -16.05
N GLY A 146 -24.38 20.14 -15.70
CA GLY A 146 -25.20 21.24 -15.17
C GLY A 146 -24.75 21.77 -13.80
N PRO A 147 -25.25 22.93 -13.35
CA PRO A 147 -24.84 23.57 -12.10
C PRO A 147 -25.37 22.80 -10.90
N GLY A 148 -24.52 22.01 -10.25
CA GLY A 148 -24.88 21.32 -9.01
C GLY A 148 -24.18 19.99 -8.75
N SER A 149 -23.53 19.38 -9.72
CA SER A 149 -22.77 18.16 -9.46
C SER A 149 -21.28 18.50 -9.24
N MET A 150 -20.91 18.86 -8.02
CA MET A 150 -19.55 18.55 -7.58
C MET A 150 -19.38 17.05 -7.80
N MET A 151 -18.40 16.64 -8.62
CA MET A 151 -18.08 15.26 -8.98
C MET A 151 -17.50 14.49 -7.78
N PHE A 152 -18.09 14.65 -6.60
CA PHE A 152 -17.80 13.90 -5.41
C PHE A 152 -18.60 12.60 -5.43
N GLY A 153 -17.92 11.46 -5.43
CA GLY A 153 -18.55 10.15 -5.29
C GLY A 153 -18.74 9.35 -6.58
N LYS A 154 -18.12 9.71 -7.72
CA LYS A 154 -18.05 8.77 -8.85
C LYS A 154 -17.06 7.67 -8.56
N SER A 155 -17.49 6.45 -8.79
CA SER A 155 -16.60 5.28 -8.72
C SER A 155 -15.50 5.40 -9.78
N ASN A 156 -14.25 5.18 -9.35
CA ASN A 156 -13.09 5.05 -10.25
C ASN A 156 -12.90 3.60 -10.70
N ALA A 157 -13.92 2.74 -10.59
CA ALA A 157 -13.83 1.36 -11.00
C ALA A 157 -13.31 1.26 -12.43
N LYS A 158 -12.27 0.45 -12.61
CA LYS A 158 -11.75 0.15 -13.94
C LYS A 158 -12.72 -0.79 -14.64
N ILE A 159 -13.34 -0.31 -15.71
CA ILE A 159 -14.25 -1.11 -16.52
C ILE A 159 -13.44 -1.76 -17.65
N TYR A 160 -13.34 -3.07 -17.59
CA TYR A 160 -12.77 -3.86 -18.69
C TYR A 160 -13.91 -4.37 -19.54
N VAL A 161 -13.98 -3.93 -20.81
CA VAL A 161 -14.96 -4.45 -21.78
C VAL A 161 -14.49 -5.81 -22.31
N LYS A 162 -15.43 -6.58 -22.85
CA LYS A 162 -15.33 -7.93 -23.41
C LYS A 162 -14.00 -8.30 -24.12
N SER A 163 -13.33 -7.34 -24.73
CA SER A 163 -12.08 -7.54 -25.49
C SER A 163 -10.78 -7.24 -24.71
N SER A 164 -10.86 -6.75 -23.47
CA SER A 164 -9.68 -6.19 -22.79
C SER A 164 -9.08 -7.08 -21.69
N THR A 165 -9.80 -8.08 -21.19
CA THR A 165 -9.24 -9.00 -20.19
C THR A 165 -8.35 -10.06 -20.82
N GLY A 166 -8.71 -10.62 -21.97
CA GLY A 166 -7.91 -11.61 -22.72
C GLY A 166 -7.45 -12.84 -21.91
N ILE A 167 -7.68 -12.84 -20.59
CA ILE A 167 -7.24 -13.86 -19.65
C ILE A 167 -8.35 -14.89 -19.52
N LYS A 168 -8.03 -16.18 -19.71
CA LYS A 168 -8.94 -17.31 -19.55
C LYS A 168 -8.47 -18.26 -18.45
N PHE A 169 -9.28 -19.23 -18.09
CA PHE A 169 -8.88 -20.28 -17.13
C PHE A 169 -7.66 -21.09 -17.60
N SER A 170 -7.44 -21.20 -18.91
CA SER A 170 -6.23 -21.80 -19.48
C SER A 170 -4.93 -21.04 -19.16
N ASP A 171 -5.04 -19.76 -18.82
CA ASP A 171 -3.89 -18.93 -18.43
C ASP A 171 -3.59 -18.97 -16.92
N VAL A 172 -4.47 -19.62 -16.15
CA VAL A 172 -4.35 -19.82 -14.72
C VAL A 172 -4.02 -21.29 -14.47
N ALA A 173 -2.80 -21.56 -14.02
CA ALA A 173 -2.35 -22.90 -13.66
C ALA A 173 -2.60 -23.18 -12.18
N GLY A 174 -2.81 -24.45 -11.82
CA GLY A 174 -3.22 -24.87 -10.48
C GLY A 174 -4.63 -24.39 -10.11
N GLU A 175 -5.03 -24.51 -8.84
CA GLU A 175 -6.29 -24.02 -8.31
C GLU A 175 -7.53 -24.69 -8.95
N ASP A 176 -7.47 -25.99 -9.22
CA ASP A 176 -8.49 -26.67 -10.00
C ASP A 176 -9.85 -26.70 -9.29
N GLU A 177 -9.87 -26.83 -7.97
CA GLU A 177 -11.08 -26.76 -7.16
C GLU A 177 -11.72 -25.36 -7.21
N ALA A 178 -10.90 -24.32 -7.12
CA ALA A 178 -11.39 -22.94 -7.24
C ALA A 178 -11.93 -22.66 -8.66
N LYS A 179 -11.27 -23.19 -9.70
CA LYS A 179 -11.74 -23.07 -11.10
C LYS A 179 -13.06 -23.81 -11.30
N GLU A 180 -13.23 -25.00 -10.75
CA GLU A 180 -14.48 -25.77 -10.83
C GLU A 180 -15.65 -24.98 -10.27
N LEU A 181 -15.49 -24.44 -9.05
CA LEU A 181 -16.51 -23.60 -8.39
C LEU A 181 -16.80 -22.30 -9.17
N LEU A 182 -15.79 -21.73 -9.80
CA LEU A 182 -15.94 -20.51 -10.61
C LEU A 182 -16.54 -20.80 -11.99
N THR A 183 -16.35 -22.00 -12.54
CA THR A 183 -16.95 -22.44 -13.80
C THR A 183 -18.48 -22.51 -13.70
N GLU A 184 -19.02 -22.87 -12.54
CA GLU A 184 -20.46 -22.82 -12.29
C GLU A 184 -21.01 -21.39 -12.44
N ILE A 185 -20.25 -20.38 -11.97
CA ILE A 185 -20.61 -18.96 -12.14
C ILE A 185 -20.63 -18.56 -13.61
N VAL A 186 -19.64 -19.01 -14.37
CA VAL A 186 -19.56 -18.78 -15.82
C VAL A 186 -20.72 -19.43 -16.55
N ASP A 187 -21.04 -20.69 -16.23
CA ASP A 187 -22.19 -21.41 -16.83
C ASP A 187 -23.52 -20.71 -16.53
N TYR A 188 -23.70 -20.25 -15.29
CA TYR A 188 -24.88 -19.46 -14.92
C TYR A 188 -25.01 -18.17 -15.73
N LEU A 189 -23.92 -17.44 -15.93
CA LEU A 189 -23.94 -16.20 -16.72
C LEU A 189 -24.29 -16.45 -18.18
N HIS A 190 -23.96 -17.63 -18.72
CA HIS A 190 -24.30 -18.04 -20.08
C HIS A 190 -25.71 -18.65 -20.19
N HIS A 191 -26.14 -19.44 -19.21
CA HIS A 191 -27.34 -20.26 -19.26
C HIS A 191 -28.21 -20.12 -18.01
N PRO A 192 -28.64 -18.91 -17.62
CA PRO A 192 -29.40 -18.66 -16.38
C PRO A 192 -30.72 -19.46 -16.32
N GLU A 193 -31.32 -19.74 -17.48
CA GLU A 193 -32.59 -20.46 -17.58
C GLU A 193 -32.50 -21.88 -17.02
N ARG A 194 -31.39 -22.58 -17.23
CA ARG A 194 -31.18 -23.95 -16.71
C ARG A 194 -31.27 -24.04 -15.18
N TYR A 195 -30.78 -23.01 -14.50
CA TYR A 195 -30.78 -22.95 -13.04
C TYR A 195 -32.16 -22.58 -12.53
N GLN A 196 -32.86 -21.68 -13.22
CA GLN A 196 -34.23 -21.28 -12.89
C GLN A 196 -35.24 -22.43 -13.06
N ASP A 197 -35.11 -23.25 -14.08
CA ASP A 197 -35.99 -24.38 -14.37
C ASP A 197 -35.98 -25.42 -13.25
N ILE A 198 -34.83 -25.61 -12.58
CA ILE A 198 -34.69 -26.54 -11.45
C ILE A 198 -35.03 -25.86 -10.12
N GLY A 199 -35.19 -24.52 -10.10
CA GLY A 199 -35.40 -23.73 -8.89
C GLY A 199 -34.13 -23.44 -8.11
N ALA A 200 -32.95 -23.63 -8.72
CA ALA A 200 -31.66 -23.29 -8.12
C ALA A 200 -31.47 -21.79 -8.06
N GLN A 201 -31.06 -21.28 -6.90
CA GLN A 201 -30.69 -19.88 -6.72
C GLN A 201 -29.18 -19.77 -6.71
N MET A 202 -28.63 -19.02 -7.70
CA MET A 202 -27.21 -18.72 -7.67
C MET A 202 -26.84 -17.74 -6.56
N PRO A 203 -25.68 -17.91 -5.95
CA PRO A 203 -25.18 -16.97 -4.98
C PRO A 203 -25.03 -15.59 -5.62
N LYS A 204 -25.49 -14.56 -4.93
CA LYS A 204 -25.33 -13.15 -5.39
C LYS A 204 -23.85 -12.75 -5.37
N GLY A 205 -23.08 -13.34 -4.47
CA GLY A 205 -21.66 -13.05 -4.32
C GLY A 205 -20.83 -14.25 -3.93
N ALA A 206 -19.60 -14.28 -4.44
CA ALA A 206 -18.59 -15.24 -4.01
C ALA A 206 -17.34 -14.52 -3.47
N LEU A 207 -16.78 -15.09 -2.40
CA LEU A 207 -15.61 -14.56 -1.71
C LEU A 207 -14.41 -15.48 -1.96
N LEU A 208 -13.40 -14.96 -2.67
CA LEU A 208 -12.10 -15.61 -2.86
C LEU A 208 -11.26 -15.39 -1.60
N VAL A 209 -10.86 -16.48 -0.96
CA VAL A 209 -10.17 -16.44 0.34
C VAL A 209 -8.87 -17.22 0.23
N GLY A 210 -7.77 -16.64 0.68
CA GLY A 210 -6.49 -17.35 0.69
C GLY A 210 -5.28 -16.44 0.91
N PRO A 211 -4.06 -17.00 0.97
CA PRO A 211 -2.83 -16.26 1.17
C PRO A 211 -2.60 -15.18 0.09
N PRO A 212 -1.78 -14.16 0.36
CA PRO A 212 -1.37 -13.21 -0.67
C PRO A 212 -0.57 -13.91 -1.78
N GLY A 213 -0.72 -13.43 -3.01
CA GLY A 213 0.05 -13.97 -4.16
C GLY A 213 -0.49 -15.25 -4.78
N THR A 214 -1.59 -15.83 -4.29
CA THR A 214 -2.18 -17.08 -4.84
C THR A 214 -2.99 -16.87 -6.13
N GLY A 215 -3.16 -15.62 -6.61
CA GLY A 215 -3.81 -15.37 -7.91
C GLY A 215 -5.30 -15.03 -7.84
N LYS A 216 -5.87 -14.68 -6.68
CA LYS A 216 -7.30 -14.33 -6.51
C LYS A 216 -7.80 -13.29 -7.53
N THR A 217 -7.05 -12.21 -7.70
CA THR A 217 -7.36 -11.17 -8.70
C THR A 217 -7.25 -11.68 -10.14
N LEU A 218 -6.32 -12.61 -10.40
CA LEU A 218 -6.14 -13.24 -11.71
C LEU A 218 -7.32 -14.17 -12.03
N LEU A 219 -7.74 -14.99 -11.06
CA LEU A 219 -8.92 -15.84 -11.16
C LEU A 219 -10.19 -15.04 -11.46
N ALA A 220 -10.42 -13.94 -10.75
CA ALA A 220 -11.56 -13.06 -10.99
C ALA A 220 -11.57 -12.50 -12.43
N LYS A 221 -10.40 -12.14 -12.97
CA LYS A 221 -10.27 -11.71 -14.37
C LYS A 221 -10.50 -12.85 -15.34
N ALA A 222 -10.05 -14.06 -15.01
CA ALA A 222 -10.24 -15.23 -15.85
C ALA A 222 -11.74 -15.61 -15.95
N VAL A 223 -12.49 -15.54 -14.84
CA VAL A 223 -13.96 -15.70 -14.83
C VAL A 223 -14.63 -14.75 -15.80
N ALA A 224 -14.25 -13.48 -15.76
CA ALA A 224 -14.83 -12.47 -16.66
C ALA A 224 -14.44 -12.69 -18.12
N GLY A 225 -13.20 -13.14 -18.38
CA GLY A 225 -12.73 -13.48 -19.72
C GLY A 225 -13.39 -14.73 -20.29
N GLU A 226 -13.68 -15.72 -19.45
CA GLU A 226 -14.37 -16.95 -19.83
C GLU A 226 -15.86 -16.70 -20.06
N ALA A 227 -16.51 -15.93 -19.14
CA ALA A 227 -17.91 -15.55 -19.29
C ALA A 227 -18.16 -14.50 -20.39
N GLU A 228 -17.12 -13.90 -20.92
CA GLU A 228 -17.19 -12.85 -21.94
C GLU A 228 -18.14 -11.68 -21.57
N VAL A 229 -18.22 -11.31 -20.30
CA VAL A 229 -19.05 -10.21 -19.79
C VAL A 229 -18.17 -9.02 -19.35
N PRO A 230 -18.76 -7.80 -19.22
CA PRO A 230 -18.07 -6.66 -18.66
C PRO A 230 -17.57 -6.93 -17.23
N PHE A 231 -16.34 -6.48 -16.92
CA PHE A 231 -15.69 -6.65 -15.64
C PHE A 231 -15.41 -5.31 -15.00
N PHE A 232 -16.00 -5.07 -13.83
CA PHE A 232 -15.76 -3.89 -13.00
C PHE A 232 -14.78 -4.27 -11.90
N SER A 233 -13.60 -3.68 -11.86
CA SER A 233 -12.60 -3.96 -10.81
C SER A 233 -12.34 -2.72 -9.99
N ILE A 234 -12.44 -2.87 -8.67
CA ILE A 234 -12.17 -1.82 -7.70
C ILE A 234 -11.46 -2.43 -6.48
N SER A 235 -10.55 -1.69 -5.85
CA SER A 235 -9.99 -2.06 -4.56
C SER A 235 -10.86 -1.54 -3.42
N GLY A 236 -11.01 -2.31 -2.33
CA GLY A 236 -11.67 -1.87 -1.11
C GLY A 236 -11.11 -0.57 -0.56
N SER A 237 -9.80 -0.33 -0.74
CA SER A 237 -9.14 0.91 -0.35
C SER A 237 -9.64 2.14 -1.11
N GLU A 238 -10.14 1.99 -2.33
CA GLU A 238 -10.68 3.10 -3.13
C GLU A 238 -12.03 3.64 -2.60
N PHE A 239 -12.71 2.88 -1.74
CA PHE A 239 -13.91 3.33 -1.05
C PHE A 239 -13.62 4.11 0.23
N VAL A 240 -12.40 4.01 0.78
CA VAL A 240 -12.02 4.75 1.99
C VAL A 240 -11.65 6.18 1.62
N GLU A 241 -12.45 7.13 2.11
CA GLU A 241 -12.28 8.55 1.80
C GLU A 241 -12.18 9.38 3.09
N MET A 242 -11.64 10.59 2.98
CA MET A 242 -11.53 11.51 4.13
C MET A 242 -12.87 12.15 4.53
N PHE A 243 -13.84 12.18 3.61
CA PHE A 243 -15.13 12.84 3.84
C PHE A 243 -16.23 11.80 4.00
N VAL A 244 -16.96 11.89 5.11
CA VAL A 244 -18.06 10.98 5.45
C VAL A 244 -19.12 10.95 4.35
N GLY A 245 -19.51 9.76 3.93
CA GLY A 245 -20.52 9.51 2.89
C GLY A 245 -20.02 9.45 1.45
N MET A 246 -18.74 9.76 1.19
CA MET A 246 -18.20 9.65 -0.17
C MET A 246 -17.99 8.20 -0.59
N GLY A 247 -17.51 7.34 0.30
CA GLY A 247 -17.37 5.91 0.06
C GLY A 247 -18.73 5.27 -0.26
N ALA A 248 -19.76 5.58 0.53
CA ALA A 248 -21.12 5.13 0.27
C ALA A 248 -21.67 5.61 -1.09
N ALA A 249 -21.34 6.84 -1.51
CA ALA A 249 -21.73 7.34 -2.83
C ALA A 249 -21.04 6.59 -3.98
N LYS A 250 -19.76 6.22 -3.81
CA LYS A 250 -19.02 5.39 -4.78
C LYS A 250 -19.60 3.98 -4.90
N VAL A 251 -20.02 3.39 -3.78
CA VAL A 251 -20.70 2.08 -3.80
C VAL A 251 -21.98 2.17 -4.61
N ARG A 252 -22.85 3.16 -4.35
CA ARG A 252 -24.09 3.35 -5.13
C ARG A 252 -23.83 3.54 -6.62
N ASP A 253 -22.83 4.34 -6.98
CA ASP A 253 -22.48 4.61 -8.38
C ASP A 253 -21.96 3.33 -9.07
N LEU A 254 -21.13 2.54 -8.39
CA LEU A 254 -20.64 1.25 -8.90
C LEU A 254 -21.78 0.29 -9.21
N PHE A 255 -22.71 0.08 -8.26
CA PHE A 255 -23.85 -0.83 -8.43
C PHE A 255 -24.83 -0.32 -9.50
N LYS A 256 -25.03 0.99 -9.59
CA LYS A 256 -25.79 1.59 -10.67
C LYS A 256 -25.20 1.29 -12.04
N GLN A 257 -23.87 1.50 -12.20
CA GLN A 257 -23.16 1.19 -13.46
C GLN A 257 -23.20 -0.30 -13.80
N ALA A 258 -23.06 -1.17 -12.79
CA ALA A 258 -23.15 -2.61 -12.97
C ALA A 258 -24.56 -3.03 -13.46
N ASN A 259 -25.63 -2.49 -12.86
CA ASN A 259 -27.00 -2.74 -13.28
C ASN A 259 -27.29 -2.26 -14.71
N GLU A 260 -26.69 -1.13 -15.13
CA GLU A 260 -26.84 -0.58 -16.50
C GLU A 260 -26.12 -1.45 -17.55
N LYS A 261 -25.11 -2.22 -17.13
CA LYS A 261 -24.29 -3.05 -18.02
C LYS A 261 -24.43 -4.56 -17.78
N ALA A 262 -25.50 -4.97 -17.11
CA ALA A 262 -25.79 -6.39 -16.90
C ALA A 262 -26.03 -7.14 -18.25
N PRO A 263 -25.59 -8.41 -18.39
CA PRO A 263 -24.86 -9.20 -17.40
C PRO A 263 -23.38 -8.74 -17.23
N CYS A 264 -22.88 -8.74 -16.00
CA CYS A 264 -21.51 -8.30 -15.70
C CYS A 264 -20.98 -8.89 -14.38
N ILE A 265 -19.67 -8.79 -14.16
CA ILE A 265 -19.02 -9.15 -12.91
C ILE A 265 -18.49 -7.89 -12.24
N VAL A 266 -18.78 -7.72 -10.95
CA VAL A 266 -18.21 -6.71 -10.06
C VAL A 266 -17.18 -7.39 -9.17
N PHE A 267 -15.93 -6.98 -9.24
CA PHE A 267 -14.86 -7.51 -8.41
C PHE A 267 -14.37 -6.45 -7.42
N ILE A 268 -14.38 -6.79 -6.14
CA ILE A 268 -13.90 -5.95 -5.06
C ILE A 268 -12.68 -6.64 -4.43
N ASP A 269 -11.49 -6.11 -4.71
CA ASP A 269 -10.26 -6.63 -4.11
C ASP A 269 -10.07 -6.05 -2.70
N GLU A 270 -9.41 -6.78 -1.81
CA GLU A 270 -9.12 -6.35 -0.44
C GLU A 270 -10.39 -5.86 0.31
N ILE A 271 -11.47 -6.65 0.24
CA ILE A 271 -12.76 -6.29 0.85
C ILE A 271 -12.66 -6.07 2.38
N ASP A 272 -11.67 -6.66 3.04
CA ASP A 272 -11.38 -6.48 4.46
C ASP A 272 -11.01 -5.03 4.83
N THR A 273 -10.61 -4.21 3.86
CA THR A 273 -10.36 -2.79 4.08
C THR A 273 -11.61 -2.04 4.54
N ILE A 274 -12.79 -2.38 4.00
CA ILE A 274 -14.09 -1.77 4.35
C ILE A 274 -14.96 -2.69 5.19
N GLY A 275 -14.75 -4.01 5.09
CA GLY A 275 -15.58 -5.05 5.71
C GLY A 275 -15.12 -5.53 7.08
N LYS A 276 -14.22 -4.84 7.78
CA LYS A 276 -13.68 -5.26 9.06
C LYS A 276 -14.74 -5.28 10.16
N LYS A 277 -14.67 -6.28 11.08
CA LYS A 277 -15.49 -6.36 12.30
C LYS A 277 -15.43 -5.06 13.09
N ARG A 278 -16.52 -4.75 13.78
CA ARG A 278 -16.64 -3.60 14.68
C ARG A 278 -15.77 -3.82 15.91
N ASP A 279 -14.66 -3.12 16.00
CA ASP A 279 -13.91 -3.01 17.25
C ASP A 279 -14.62 -1.96 18.10
N GLY A 280 -15.07 -2.30 19.31
CA GLY A 280 -15.86 -1.45 20.20
C GLY A 280 -15.17 -0.15 20.69
N ASN A 281 -14.15 0.34 20.00
CA ASN A 281 -13.49 1.61 20.27
C ASN A 281 -14.31 2.77 19.68
N ILE A 282 -14.83 3.61 20.55
CA ILE A 282 -15.55 4.84 20.24
C ILE A 282 -14.55 5.84 19.66
N GLY A 283 -14.56 5.99 18.34
CA GLY A 283 -13.87 7.11 17.69
C GLY A 283 -13.11 6.71 16.42
N GLY A 284 -13.67 7.00 15.26
CA GLY A 284 -12.90 7.17 14.03
C GLY A 284 -13.23 6.29 12.82
N ASN A 285 -14.26 5.45 12.85
CA ASN A 285 -14.57 4.56 11.73
C ASN A 285 -15.95 4.80 11.07
N ASP A 286 -16.61 5.95 11.34
CA ASP A 286 -17.96 6.25 10.84
C ASP A 286 -18.07 6.12 9.32
N GLU A 287 -17.04 6.50 8.57
CA GLU A 287 -17.07 6.43 7.12
C GLU A 287 -16.97 5.01 6.58
N ARG A 288 -16.10 4.18 7.15
CA ARG A 288 -15.99 2.76 6.77
C ARG A 288 -17.28 2.02 7.07
N GLU A 289 -17.83 2.25 8.26
CA GLU A 289 -19.09 1.64 8.67
C GLU A 289 -20.25 2.07 7.78
N GLN A 290 -20.33 3.35 7.41
CA GLN A 290 -21.32 3.86 6.48
C GLN A 290 -21.16 3.24 5.08
N THR A 291 -19.93 3.09 4.62
CA THR A 291 -19.62 2.46 3.32
C THR A 291 -19.98 0.98 3.33
N LEU A 292 -19.64 0.25 4.41
CA LEU A 292 -20.03 -1.14 4.60
C LEU A 292 -21.55 -1.30 4.61
N ASN A 293 -22.27 -0.48 5.39
CA ASN A 293 -23.72 -0.55 5.46
C ASN A 293 -24.38 -0.24 4.10
N GLN A 294 -23.79 0.67 3.31
CA GLN A 294 -24.25 0.93 1.95
C GLN A 294 -24.01 -0.28 1.05
N LEU A 295 -22.81 -0.92 1.13
CA LEU A 295 -22.52 -2.13 0.37
C LEU A 295 -23.52 -3.24 0.68
N LEU A 296 -23.80 -3.47 1.96
CA LEU A 296 -24.78 -4.47 2.41
C LEU A 296 -26.18 -4.15 1.86
N THR A 297 -26.57 -2.87 1.87
CA THR A 297 -27.87 -2.42 1.34
C THR A 297 -27.97 -2.64 -0.17
N GLU A 298 -26.91 -2.32 -0.93
CA GLU A 298 -26.90 -2.55 -2.38
C GLU A 298 -26.94 -4.04 -2.71
N MET A 299 -26.21 -4.89 -1.96
CA MET A 299 -26.26 -6.35 -2.15
C MET A 299 -27.62 -6.95 -1.83
N ASP A 300 -28.29 -6.49 -0.76
CA ASP A 300 -29.62 -6.96 -0.40
C ASP A 300 -30.68 -6.52 -1.41
N GLY A 301 -30.62 -5.28 -1.87
CA GLY A 301 -31.51 -4.71 -2.88
C GLY A 301 -31.26 -5.16 -4.32
N PHE A 302 -30.23 -5.98 -4.50
CA PHE A 302 -29.77 -6.39 -5.81
C PHE A 302 -30.61 -7.57 -6.37
N ASP A 303 -31.05 -7.44 -7.60
CA ASP A 303 -31.79 -8.48 -8.31
C ASP A 303 -30.81 -9.41 -9.05
N GLY A 304 -30.53 -10.58 -8.45
CA GLY A 304 -29.64 -11.57 -9.04
C GLY A 304 -30.10 -12.11 -10.40
N SER A 305 -31.39 -11.97 -10.74
CA SER A 305 -31.93 -12.44 -12.03
C SER A 305 -31.40 -11.65 -13.24
N LYS A 306 -30.82 -10.47 -13.03
CA LYS A 306 -30.24 -9.64 -14.10
C LYS A 306 -28.84 -10.10 -14.55
N GLY A 307 -28.27 -11.16 -13.96
CA GLY A 307 -26.97 -11.68 -14.35
C GLY A 307 -25.78 -10.83 -13.90
N VAL A 308 -25.91 -10.09 -12.79
CA VAL A 308 -24.75 -9.45 -12.16
C VAL A 308 -24.25 -10.34 -11.04
N VAL A 309 -22.94 -10.62 -11.02
CA VAL A 309 -22.29 -11.42 -9.99
C VAL A 309 -21.24 -10.56 -9.29
N ILE A 310 -21.20 -10.63 -7.97
CA ILE A 310 -20.24 -9.91 -7.17
C ILE A 310 -19.16 -10.90 -6.72
N LEU A 311 -17.92 -10.65 -7.10
CA LEU A 311 -16.75 -11.37 -6.59
C LEU A 311 -16.01 -10.45 -5.63
N ALA A 312 -15.55 -10.97 -4.51
CA ALA A 312 -14.65 -10.24 -3.63
C ALA A 312 -13.42 -11.09 -3.28
N ALA A 313 -12.33 -10.46 -2.93
CA ALA A 313 -11.13 -11.15 -2.49
C ALA A 313 -10.64 -10.60 -1.14
N THR A 314 -10.14 -11.51 -0.29
CA THR A 314 -9.50 -11.15 0.98
C THR A 314 -8.40 -12.13 1.36
N ASN A 315 -7.39 -11.62 2.04
CA ASN A 315 -6.39 -12.44 2.72
C ASN A 315 -6.74 -12.64 4.21
N ARG A 316 -7.79 -11.97 4.71
CA ARG A 316 -8.19 -11.95 6.14
C ARG A 316 -9.66 -12.26 6.34
N PRO A 317 -10.12 -13.48 6.04
CA PRO A 317 -11.55 -13.82 6.18
C PRO A 317 -12.06 -13.66 7.61
N ASP A 318 -11.21 -13.93 8.60
CA ASP A 318 -11.55 -13.86 10.02
C ASP A 318 -11.80 -12.42 10.52
N SER A 319 -11.27 -11.43 9.81
CA SER A 319 -11.46 -10.01 10.14
C SER A 319 -12.77 -9.43 9.59
N LEU A 320 -13.46 -10.15 8.68
CA LEU A 320 -14.68 -9.67 8.06
C LEU A 320 -15.88 -9.63 9.01
N ASP A 321 -16.71 -8.61 8.84
CA ASP A 321 -18.00 -8.53 9.54
C ASP A 321 -18.89 -9.72 9.13
N PRO A 322 -19.43 -10.47 10.09
CA PRO A 322 -20.30 -11.61 9.80
C PRO A 322 -21.51 -11.28 8.94
N ALA A 323 -21.93 -10.01 8.91
CA ALA A 323 -23.04 -9.56 8.06
C ALA A 323 -22.74 -9.72 6.57
N LEU A 324 -21.46 -9.59 6.15
CA LEU A 324 -21.06 -9.82 4.75
C LEU A 324 -21.21 -11.28 4.32
N LEU A 325 -21.12 -12.20 5.27
CA LEU A 325 -21.07 -13.65 5.05
C LEU A 325 -22.45 -14.33 5.19
N ARG A 326 -23.52 -13.52 5.33
CA ARG A 326 -24.89 -14.06 5.44
C ARG A 326 -25.42 -14.47 4.06
N PRO A 327 -26.32 -15.48 4.01
CA PRO A 327 -27.00 -15.86 2.78
C PRO A 327 -27.61 -14.66 2.05
N GLY A 328 -27.45 -14.62 0.72
CA GLY A 328 -27.86 -13.52 -0.13
C GLY A 328 -26.82 -12.41 -0.31
N ARG A 329 -25.59 -12.59 0.26
CA ARG A 329 -24.44 -11.68 0.12
C ARG A 329 -23.24 -12.48 -0.38
N PHE A 330 -22.13 -12.57 0.39
CA PHE A 330 -21.01 -13.47 0.08
C PHE A 330 -21.25 -14.83 0.74
N ASP A 331 -22.20 -15.56 0.25
CA ASP A 331 -22.62 -16.84 0.77
C ASP A 331 -21.78 -18.03 0.27
N ARG A 332 -21.07 -17.85 -0.85
CA ARG A 332 -20.11 -18.85 -1.35
C ARG A 332 -18.68 -18.40 -1.05
N ARG A 333 -17.95 -19.21 -0.30
CA ARG A 333 -16.51 -19.01 -0.06
C ARG A 333 -15.74 -19.96 -0.97
N ILE A 334 -14.79 -19.40 -1.71
CA ILE A 334 -13.93 -20.14 -2.64
C ILE A 334 -12.51 -20.02 -2.09
N PRO A 335 -11.96 -21.10 -1.51
CA PRO A 335 -10.57 -21.12 -1.09
C PRO A 335 -9.65 -21.06 -2.30
N VAL A 336 -8.61 -20.24 -2.23
CA VAL A 336 -7.52 -20.11 -3.20
C VAL A 336 -6.24 -20.27 -2.41
N GLU A 337 -5.79 -21.51 -2.29
CA GLU A 337 -4.71 -21.92 -1.39
C GLU A 337 -3.33 -21.74 -2.06
N LEU A 338 -2.26 -22.06 -1.32
CA LEU A 338 -0.94 -22.17 -1.94
C LEU A 338 -0.94 -23.40 -2.88
N PRO A 339 -0.30 -23.28 -4.06
CA PRO A 339 -0.33 -24.37 -5.03
C PRO A 339 0.41 -25.60 -4.51
N ASP A 340 -0.15 -26.78 -4.77
CA ASP A 340 0.47 -28.07 -4.55
C ASP A 340 1.67 -28.29 -5.51
N LEU A 341 2.36 -29.40 -5.40
CA LEU A 341 3.54 -29.69 -6.24
C LEU A 341 3.22 -29.61 -7.74
N GLN A 342 2.10 -30.18 -8.17
CA GLN A 342 1.68 -30.17 -9.58
C GLN A 342 1.32 -28.75 -10.01
N GLY A 343 0.55 -28.04 -9.21
CA GLY A 343 0.17 -26.64 -9.46
C GLY A 343 1.41 -25.72 -9.56
N ARG A 344 2.41 -25.89 -8.69
CA ARG A 344 3.68 -25.16 -8.78
C ARG A 344 4.41 -25.41 -10.09
N GLU A 345 4.50 -26.68 -10.52
CA GLU A 345 5.11 -27.05 -11.78
C GLU A 345 4.39 -26.43 -12.98
N GLU A 346 3.06 -26.47 -12.99
CA GLU A 346 2.23 -25.88 -14.04
C GLU A 346 2.36 -24.36 -14.09
N ILE A 347 2.35 -23.69 -12.92
CA ILE A 347 2.56 -22.22 -12.82
C ILE A 347 3.93 -21.84 -13.38
N LEU A 348 4.99 -22.55 -13.00
CA LEU A 348 6.33 -22.32 -13.54
C LEU A 348 6.35 -22.47 -15.06
N LYS A 349 5.73 -23.51 -15.63
CA LYS A 349 5.62 -23.72 -17.08
C LYS A 349 4.85 -22.60 -17.79
N VAL A 350 3.74 -22.12 -17.20
CA VAL A 350 2.96 -20.99 -17.76
C VAL A 350 3.80 -19.72 -17.83
N HIS A 351 4.55 -19.41 -16.76
CA HIS A 351 5.43 -18.24 -16.75
C HIS A 351 6.65 -18.42 -17.64
N ALA A 352 7.21 -19.64 -17.72
CA ALA A 352 8.35 -19.96 -18.57
C ALA A 352 8.06 -19.78 -20.08
N LYS A 353 6.80 -19.96 -20.52
CA LYS A 353 6.39 -19.67 -21.91
C LYS A 353 6.62 -18.22 -22.34
N LYS A 354 6.75 -17.29 -21.38
CA LYS A 354 6.95 -15.86 -21.63
C LYS A 354 8.41 -15.46 -21.77
N ILE A 355 9.34 -16.36 -21.48
CA ILE A 355 10.78 -16.12 -21.52
C ILE A 355 11.47 -17.15 -22.42
N LYS A 356 12.73 -16.91 -22.76
CA LYS A 356 13.56 -17.91 -23.40
C LYS A 356 14.25 -18.75 -22.33
N ILE A 357 13.95 -20.03 -22.30
CA ILE A 357 14.51 -21.01 -21.36
C ILE A 357 15.15 -22.17 -22.12
N ALA A 358 16.15 -22.80 -21.51
CA ALA A 358 16.80 -23.98 -22.08
C ALA A 358 15.86 -25.20 -22.03
N ASP A 359 15.94 -26.06 -23.05
CA ASP A 359 15.05 -27.22 -23.19
C ASP A 359 15.23 -28.29 -22.09
N ASN A 360 16.37 -28.27 -21.40
CA ASN A 360 16.75 -29.24 -20.35
C ASN A 360 16.41 -28.83 -18.94
N VAL A 361 15.55 -27.83 -18.72
CA VAL A 361 15.15 -27.41 -17.37
C VAL A 361 14.11 -28.37 -16.79
N ASP A 362 14.42 -28.92 -15.62
CA ASP A 362 13.53 -29.77 -14.85
C ASP A 362 12.63 -28.94 -13.93
N PHE A 363 11.41 -28.66 -14.43
CA PHE A 363 10.42 -27.91 -13.65
C PHE A 363 9.92 -28.66 -12.42
N SER A 364 9.97 -29.99 -12.42
CA SER A 364 9.56 -30.80 -11.25
C SER A 364 10.56 -30.59 -10.11
N ALA A 365 11.86 -30.63 -10.38
CA ALA A 365 12.89 -30.36 -9.39
C ALA A 365 12.78 -28.92 -8.85
N ILE A 366 12.52 -27.94 -9.72
CA ILE A 366 12.31 -26.54 -9.32
C ILE A 366 11.05 -26.38 -8.44
N ALA A 367 9.95 -27.05 -8.81
CA ALA A 367 8.69 -27.01 -8.06
C ALA A 367 8.83 -27.64 -6.66
N LYS A 368 9.59 -28.73 -6.52
CA LYS A 368 9.95 -29.33 -5.23
C LYS A 368 10.76 -28.37 -4.36
N ALA A 369 11.80 -27.75 -4.94
CA ALA A 369 12.65 -26.80 -4.24
C ALA A 369 11.93 -25.51 -3.83
N ALA A 370 10.84 -25.14 -4.56
CA ALA A 370 9.98 -23.98 -4.27
C ALA A 370 8.75 -24.37 -3.41
N ALA A 371 8.86 -25.38 -2.53
CA ALA A 371 7.77 -25.78 -1.65
C ALA A 371 7.27 -24.60 -0.80
N GLY A 372 5.92 -24.43 -0.73
CA GLY A 372 5.28 -23.33 0.00
C GLY A 372 5.30 -21.97 -0.71
N ALA A 373 5.87 -21.87 -1.92
CA ALA A 373 5.85 -20.64 -2.69
C ALA A 373 4.47 -20.35 -3.29
N SER A 374 4.05 -19.11 -3.22
CA SER A 374 2.84 -18.61 -3.88
C SER A 374 3.03 -18.48 -5.40
N GLY A 375 1.93 -18.39 -6.14
CA GLY A 375 1.97 -18.18 -7.59
C GLY A 375 2.75 -16.93 -8.00
N ALA A 376 2.69 -15.87 -7.20
CA ALA A 376 3.44 -14.64 -7.45
C ALA A 376 4.95 -14.83 -7.23
N GLU A 377 5.36 -15.59 -6.23
CA GLU A 377 6.76 -15.92 -5.98
C GLU A 377 7.32 -16.83 -7.08
N LEU A 378 6.53 -17.82 -7.56
CA LEU A 378 6.91 -18.67 -8.68
C LEU A 378 7.10 -17.87 -9.98
N ALA A 379 6.20 -16.91 -10.24
CA ALA A 379 6.35 -15.98 -11.36
C ALA A 379 7.63 -15.14 -11.23
N ASN A 380 7.96 -14.70 -10.01
CA ASN A 380 9.17 -13.94 -9.74
C ASN A 380 10.43 -14.79 -9.92
N ILE A 381 10.43 -16.06 -9.50
CA ILE A 381 11.55 -17.01 -9.74
C ILE A 381 11.86 -17.09 -11.23
N VAL A 382 10.85 -17.26 -12.07
CA VAL A 382 11.04 -17.34 -13.53
C VAL A 382 11.59 -16.03 -14.10
N ASN A 383 11.10 -14.89 -13.62
CA ASN A 383 11.57 -13.58 -14.05
C ASN A 383 13.03 -13.32 -13.61
N GLU A 384 13.39 -13.65 -12.37
CA GLU A 384 14.76 -13.50 -11.85
C GLU A 384 15.74 -14.39 -12.63
N ALA A 385 15.34 -15.61 -13.00
CA ALA A 385 16.16 -16.49 -13.84
C ALA A 385 16.46 -15.86 -15.22
N ALA A 386 15.46 -15.23 -15.83
CA ALA A 386 15.64 -14.50 -17.08
C ALA A 386 16.58 -13.29 -16.91
N LEU A 387 16.39 -12.50 -15.83
CA LEU A 387 17.24 -11.35 -15.51
C LEU A 387 18.69 -11.78 -15.26
N ARG A 388 18.91 -12.93 -14.57
CA ARG A 388 20.22 -13.49 -14.33
C ARG A 388 20.90 -13.90 -15.65
N ALA A 389 20.19 -14.60 -16.53
CA ALA A 389 20.72 -14.98 -17.83
C ALA A 389 21.19 -13.76 -18.64
N VAL A 390 20.41 -12.66 -18.65
CA VAL A 390 20.80 -11.42 -19.32
C VAL A 390 22.01 -10.77 -18.66
N ARG A 391 22.10 -10.76 -17.34
CA ARG A 391 23.24 -10.23 -16.58
C ARG A 391 24.54 -10.94 -16.90
N ASP A 392 24.45 -12.26 -17.15
CA ASP A 392 25.59 -13.11 -17.51
C ASP A 392 25.84 -13.15 -19.03
N GLY A 393 25.16 -12.29 -19.82
CA GLY A 393 25.33 -12.18 -21.27
C GLY A 393 24.73 -13.33 -22.07
N ARG A 394 23.90 -14.18 -21.46
CA ARG A 394 23.23 -15.30 -22.10
C ARG A 394 21.85 -14.89 -22.65
N ARG A 395 21.35 -15.65 -23.64
CA ARG A 395 20.07 -15.38 -24.31
C ARG A 395 18.92 -16.24 -23.81
N PHE A 396 19.18 -17.18 -22.92
CA PHE A 396 18.22 -18.10 -22.34
C PHE A 396 18.57 -18.42 -20.89
N ALA A 397 17.56 -18.68 -20.08
CA ALA A 397 17.73 -19.10 -18.69
C ALA A 397 17.99 -20.62 -18.63
N THR A 398 18.85 -21.03 -17.71
CA THR A 398 19.24 -22.43 -17.49
C THR A 398 18.68 -22.97 -16.18
N GLN A 399 18.84 -24.28 -15.92
CA GLN A 399 18.51 -24.92 -14.65
C GLN A 399 19.16 -24.18 -13.46
N ALA A 400 20.46 -23.89 -13.55
CA ALA A 400 21.19 -23.20 -12.50
C ALA A 400 20.66 -21.76 -12.24
N ASP A 401 20.15 -21.08 -13.26
CA ASP A 401 19.50 -19.77 -13.08
C ASP A 401 18.20 -19.91 -12.32
N MET A 402 17.41 -20.92 -12.59
CA MET A 402 16.16 -21.20 -11.88
C MET A 402 16.41 -21.53 -10.41
N GLU A 403 17.38 -22.42 -10.13
CA GLU A 403 17.76 -22.81 -8.78
C GLU A 403 18.26 -21.63 -7.94
N GLU A 404 19.17 -20.81 -8.48
CA GLU A 404 19.64 -19.62 -7.78
C GLU A 404 18.51 -18.57 -7.60
N SER A 405 17.57 -18.52 -8.53
CA SER A 405 16.41 -17.61 -8.42
C SER A 405 15.45 -18.02 -7.30
N ILE A 406 15.31 -19.31 -7.00
CA ILE A 406 14.59 -19.78 -5.82
C ILE A 406 15.26 -19.21 -4.57
N GLU A 407 16.57 -19.34 -4.49
CA GLU A 407 17.34 -18.84 -3.34
C GLU A 407 17.24 -17.32 -3.20
N VAL A 408 17.26 -16.59 -4.33
CA VAL A 408 17.08 -15.13 -4.34
C VAL A 408 15.70 -14.73 -3.83
N VAL A 409 14.66 -15.44 -4.22
CA VAL A 409 13.28 -15.12 -3.80
C VAL A 409 13.04 -15.48 -2.34
N ILE A 410 13.57 -16.63 -1.87
CA ILE A 410 13.36 -17.10 -0.49
C ILE A 410 14.34 -16.41 0.48
N ALA A 411 15.65 -16.37 0.17
CA ALA A 411 16.72 -15.92 1.07
C ALA A 411 17.35 -14.58 0.69
N GLY A 412 16.96 -13.99 -0.45
CA GLY A 412 17.50 -12.72 -0.96
C GLY A 412 18.80 -12.88 -1.74
N TYR A 413 19.29 -11.78 -2.30
CA TYR A 413 20.50 -11.75 -3.12
C TYR A 413 21.76 -12.06 -2.30
N GLN A 414 22.79 -12.64 -2.96
CA GLN A 414 24.11 -12.81 -2.38
C GLN A 414 24.77 -11.46 -2.10
N LYS A 415 25.32 -11.29 -0.90
CA LYS A 415 26.06 -10.07 -0.51
C LYS A 415 27.49 -10.13 -1.05
N LYS A 416 27.79 -9.38 -2.12
CA LYS A 416 29.11 -9.34 -2.74
C LYS A 416 30.18 -8.65 -1.89
N ASN A 417 29.79 -7.75 -0.98
CA ASN A 417 30.72 -6.87 -0.24
C ASN A 417 30.93 -7.27 1.23
N ARG A 418 30.30 -8.35 1.71
CA ARG A 418 30.49 -8.81 3.08
C ARG A 418 31.43 -10.02 3.09
N VAL A 419 32.69 -9.75 3.39
CA VAL A 419 33.67 -10.80 3.65
C VAL A 419 33.52 -11.17 5.13
N LEU A 420 33.12 -12.41 5.40
CA LEU A 420 33.16 -12.97 6.75
C LEU A 420 34.63 -13.06 7.17
N SER A 421 34.92 -12.76 8.43
CA SER A 421 36.23 -13.07 8.97
C SER A 421 36.45 -14.60 8.96
N GLU A 422 37.71 -15.05 8.87
CA GLU A 422 38.04 -16.49 8.88
C GLU A 422 37.39 -17.21 10.08
N LYS A 423 37.36 -16.54 11.23
CA LYS A 423 36.71 -17.06 12.43
C LYS A 423 35.20 -17.20 12.26
N GLU A 424 34.52 -16.17 11.72
CA GLU A 424 33.08 -16.21 11.47
C GLU A 424 32.72 -17.25 10.42
N LYS A 425 33.50 -17.32 9.33
CA LYS A 425 33.34 -18.33 8.28
C LYS A 425 33.43 -19.74 8.85
N LEU A 426 34.38 -19.98 9.74
CA LEU A 426 34.52 -21.28 10.41
C LEU A 426 33.28 -21.59 11.32
N ILE A 427 32.87 -20.63 12.12
CA ILE A 427 31.72 -20.81 13.02
C ILE A 427 30.45 -21.12 12.20
N VAL A 428 30.16 -20.34 11.14
CA VAL A 428 29.00 -20.55 10.28
C VAL A 428 29.07 -21.93 9.59
N SER A 429 30.29 -22.38 9.17
CA SER A 429 30.43 -23.71 8.56
C SER A 429 30.02 -24.83 9.52
N TYR A 430 30.44 -24.76 10.78
CA TYR A 430 30.00 -25.73 11.79
C TYR A 430 28.53 -25.61 12.12
N HIS A 431 27.98 -24.41 12.17
CA HIS A 431 26.57 -24.13 12.41
C HIS A 431 25.69 -24.81 11.37
N GLU A 432 25.93 -24.55 10.07
CA GLU A 432 25.15 -25.11 8.97
C GLU A 432 25.30 -26.65 8.88
N ILE A 433 26.52 -27.18 9.06
CA ILE A 433 26.72 -28.63 9.12
C ILE A 433 26.04 -29.23 10.36
N GLY A 434 25.96 -28.48 11.46
CA GLY A 434 25.21 -28.90 12.64
C GLY A 434 23.74 -29.20 12.32
N HIS A 435 23.08 -28.30 11.61
CA HIS A 435 21.71 -28.52 11.13
C HIS A 435 21.60 -29.73 10.20
N ALA A 436 22.48 -29.78 9.19
CA ALA A 436 22.45 -30.83 8.17
C ALA A 436 22.72 -32.22 8.76
N LEU A 437 23.69 -32.34 9.66
CA LEU A 437 24.09 -33.61 10.25
C LEU A 437 23.02 -34.12 11.23
N VAL A 438 22.44 -33.24 12.04
CA VAL A 438 21.31 -33.60 12.92
C VAL A 438 20.12 -34.05 12.08
N ALA A 439 19.80 -33.37 10.99
CA ALA A 439 18.74 -33.78 10.08
C ALA A 439 18.99 -35.16 9.47
N ALA A 440 20.19 -35.38 8.90
CA ALA A 440 20.54 -36.62 8.19
C ALA A 440 20.63 -37.86 9.10
N LYS A 441 20.90 -37.67 10.40
CA LYS A 441 21.02 -38.77 11.38
C LYS A 441 19.69 -39.08 12.11
N GLN A 442 18.61 -38.37 11.76
CA GLN A 442 17.26 -38.63 12.31
C GLN A 442 16.40 -39.35 11.27
N THR A 443 15.46 -40.13 11.77
CA THR A 443 14.40 -40.74 10.96
C THR A 443 13.35 -39.69 10.63
N ASN A 444 12.68 -39.82 9.47
CA ASN A 444 11.60 -38.92 9.06
C ASN A 444 12.00 -37.43 9.05
N SER A 445 13.19 -37.15 8.56
CA SER A 445 13.67 -35.80 8.29
C SER A 445 13.82 -35.61 6.78
N ALA A 446 13.46 -34.45 6.28
CA ALA A 446 13.62 -34.12 4.85
C ALA A 446 15.10 -34.19 4.44
N PRO A 447 15.41 -34.73 3.25
CA PRO A 447 16.79 -34.80 2.75
C PRO A 447 17.42 -33.42 2.65
N VAL A 448 18.70 -33.34 2.94
CA VAL A 448 19.51 -32.13 2.71
C VAL A 448 19.73 -31.98 1.20
N HIS A 449 19.32 -30.84 0.65
CA HIS A 449 19.47 -30.53 -0.78
C HIS A 449 20.70 -29.68 -1.05
N LYS A 450 20.95 -28.66 -0.22
CA LYS A 450 22.08 -27.76 -0.37
C LYS A 450 22.46 -27.12 0.97
N ILE A 451 23.74 -26.90 1.18
CA ILE A 451 24.28 -26.17 2.34
C ILE A 451 25.19 -25.07 1.81
N THR A 452 25.06 -23.85 2.30
CA THR A 452 25.91 -22.73 1.88
C THR A 452 26.19 -21.78 3.05
N ILE A 453 27.39 -21.19 3.03
CA ILE A 453 27.83 -20.16 3.97
C ILE A 453 28.00 -18.79 3.29
N ILE A 454 27.41 -18.62 2.10
CA ILE A 454 27.42 -17.35 1.38
C ILE A 454 26.35 -16.44 1.96
N PRO A 455 26.71 -15.26 2.52
CA PRO A 455 25.74 -14.36 3.16
C PRO A 455 24.71 -13.82 2.18
N ARG A 456 23.43 -13.73 2.63
CA ARG A 456 22.31 -13.22 1.85
C ARG A 456 21.79 -11.87 2.38
N THR A 457 21.03 -11.15 1.56
CA THR A 457 20.47 -9.83 1.93
C THR A 457 19.40 -9.90 2.99
N SER A 458 18.75 -11.05 3.18
CA SER A 458 17.81 -11.29 4.30
C SER A 458 18.45 -11.22 5.68
N GLY A 459 19.79 -11.25 5.75
CA GLY A 459 20.54 -11.24 7.00
C GLY A 459 21.17 -12.59 7.37
N ALA A 460 20.75 -13.68 6.72
CA ALA A 460 21.33 -15.00 6.90
C ALA A 460 22.83 -14.99 6.51
N LEU A 461 23.68 -15.62 7.33
CA LEU A 461 25.11 -15.78 7.07
C LEU A 461 25.41 -17.08 6.32
N GLY A 462 24.51 -18.03 6.40
CA GLY A 462 24.45 -19.30 5.70
C GLY A 462 23.03 -19.84 5.75
N TYR A 463 22.77 -20.97 5.13
CA TYR A 463 21.53 -21.74 5.30
C TYR A 463 21.71 -23.18 4.82
N THR A 464 20.94 -24.06 5.44
CA THR A 464 20.78 -25.46 5.07
C THR A 464 19.40 -25.67 4.46
N MET A 465 19.36 -26.00 3.17
CA MET A 465 18.12 -26.26 2.44
C MET A 465 17.77 -27.75 2.52
N GLN A 466 16.57 -28.02 3.02
CA GLN A 466 15.97 -29.33 3.02
C GLN A 466 14.79 -29.36 2.07
N VAL A 467 14.65 -30.39 1.26
CA VAL A 467 13.56 -30.54 0.29
C VAL A 467 12.91 -31.90 0.52
N GLU A 468 11.60 -31.91 0.79
CA GLU A 468 10.83 -33.14 0.96
C GLU A 468 10.56 -33.79 -0.42
N ASP A 469 10.63 -35.13 -0.49
CA ASP A 469 10.40 -35.90 -1.73
C ASP A 469 8.92 -35.91 -2.16
N GLY A 470 8.00 -35.45 -1.31
CA GLY A 470 6.57 -35.40 -1.57
C GLY A 470 5.88 -34.37 -0.68
N GLU A 471 4.57 -34.25 -0.83
CA GLU A 471 3.75 -33.38 0.03
C GLU A 471 3.32 -34.14 1.28
N HIS A 472 3.71 -33.60 2.45
CA HIS A 472 3.34 -34.13 3.75
C HIS A 472 2.33 -33.19 4.42
N TYR A 473 1.08 -33.61 4.48
CA TYR A 473 0.01 -32.85 5.11
C TYR A 473 -0.12 -33.11 6.62
N LEU A 474 0.37 -34.26 7.10
CA LEU A 474 0.29 -34.62 8.50
C LEU A 474 1.68 -34.94 9.05
N MET A 475 2.03 -34.28 10.15
CA MET A 475 3.26 -34.57 10.90
C MET A 475 2.92 -35.19 12.24
N ASN A 476 3.60 -36.26 12.60
CA ASN A 476 3.46 -36.88 13.92
C ASN A 476 4.31 -36.18 14.99
N LYS A 477 4.08 -36.54 16.27
CA LYS A 477 4.78 -35.93 17.41
C LYS A 477 6.31 -36.07 17.31
N GLU A 478 6.81 -37.21 16.82
CA GLU A 478 8.25 -37.45 16.72
C GLU A 478 8.87 -36.66 15.56
N GLU A 479 8.20 -36.54 14.43
CA GLU A 479 8.67 -35.67 13.31
C GLU A 479 8.83 -34.23 13.74
N LEU A 480 7.86 -33.68 14.48
CA LEU A 480 7.93 -32.32 14.99
C LEU A 480 9.08 -32.15 16.00
N LYS A 481 9.30 -33.13 16.90
CA LYS A 481 10.45 -33.13 17.79
C LYS A 481 11.78 -33.19 17.03
N ASN A 482 11.85 -34.03 15.99
CA ASN A 482 13.04 -34.11 15.13
C ASN A 482 13.32 -32.78 14.44
N LYS A 483 12.28 -32.10 13.99
CA LYS A 483 12.39 -30.76 13.38
C LYS A 483 12.91 -29.72 14.38
N ILE A 484 12.46 -29.78 15.66
CA ILE A 484 13.00 -28.92 16.72
C ILE A 484 14.48 -29.24 16.97
N ALA A 485 14.86 -30.53 17.03
CA ALA A 485 16.25 -30.92 17.18
C ALA A 485 17.13 -30.41 16.03
N THR A 486 16.64 -30.48 14.79
CA THR A 486 17.31 -29.92 13.61
C THR A 486 17.52 -28.42 13.75
N PHE A 487 16.50 -27.63 14.15
CA PHE A 487 16.65 -26.20 14.40
C PHE A 487 17.68 -25.87 15.47
N THR A 488 17.84 -26.71 16.50
CA THR A 488 18.85 -26.49 17.54
C THR A 488 20.25 -26.98 17.16
N GLY A 489 20.40 -27.68 16.02
CA GLY A 489 21.63 -28.32 15.57
C GLY A 489 22.80 -27.36 15.35
N GLY A 490 22.53 -26.19 14.73
CA GLY A 490 23.57 -25.18 14.52
C GLY A 490 24.17 -24.66 15.82
N ARG A 491 23.32 -24.28 16.78
CA ARG A 491 23.77 -23.86 18.10
C ARG A 491 24.47 -24.99 18.86
N ALA A 492 23.98 -26.22 18.77
CA ALA A 492 24.61 -27.37 19.40
C ALA A 492 26.02 -27.60 18.86
N ALA A 493 26.26 -27.40 17.56
CA ALA A 493 27.58 -27.47 16.97
C ALA A 493 28.52 -26.35 17.48
N GLU A 494 28.03 -25.13 17.62
CA GLU A 494 28.82 -24.04 18.21
C GLU A 494 29.21 -24.34 19.66
N GLU A 495 28.31 -24.81 20.49
CA GLU A 495 28.57 -25.17 21.89
C GLU A 495 29.58 -26.31 22.00
N LEU A 496 29.45 -27.35 21.17
CA LEU A 496 30.30 -28.52 21.20
C LEU A 496 31.76 -28.20 20.78
N ILE A 497 31.94 -27.39 19.75
CA ILE A 497 33.24 -27.17 19.11
C ILE A 497 33.95 -25.93 19.67
N PHE A 498 33.21 -24.83 19.84
CA PHE A 498 33.82 -23.55 20.23
C PHE A 498 33.61 -23.21 21.71
N HIS A 499 32.83 -24.01 22.44
CA HIS A 499 32.46 -23.74 23.85
C HIS A 499 31.86 -22.32 24.02
N SER A 500 31.22 -21.84 22.98
CA SER A 500 30.67 -20.50 22.88
C SER A 500 29.40 -20.54 22.04
N ILE A 501 28.56 -19.54 22.20
CA ILE A 501 27.30 -19.36 21.46
C ILE A 501 27.31 -18.01 20.79
N THR A 502 26.76 -17.94 19.56
CA THR A 502 26.64 -16.69 18.83
C THR A 502 25.20 -16.25 18.64
N THR A 503 25.02 -15.04 18.13
CA THR A 503 23.71 -14.50 17.77
C THR A 503 23.16 -15.10 16.47
N GLY A 504 23.92 -15.94 15.77
CA GLY A 504 23.54 -16.57 14.50
C GLY A 504 22.29 -17.43 14.62
N ALA A 505 22.13 -18.11 15.75
CA ALA A 505 21.01 -19.01 16.01
C ALA A 505 19.66 -18.33 16.37
N SER A 506 19.54 -16.99 16.24
CA SER A 506 18.33 -16.29 16.72
C SER A 506 17.06 -16.73 15.99
N ASN A 507 17.11 -16.91 14.68
CA ASN A 507 15.97 -17.38 13.89
C ASN A 507 15.61 -18.84 14.21
N ASP A 508 16.62 -19.70 14.41
CA ASP A 508 16.41 -21.11 14.74
C ASP A 508 15.75 -21.28 16.09
N ILE A 509 16.15 -20.47 17.07
CA ILE A 509 15.51 -20.41 18.40
C ILE A 509 14.06 -19.98 18.29
N GLU A 510 13.76 -18.99 17.45
CA GLU A 510 12.38 -18.53 17.21
C GLU A 510 11.53 -19.64 16.60
N GLN A 511 12.01 -20.30 15.54
CA GLN A 511 11.30 -21.40 14.87
C GLN A 511 11.13 -22.60 15.79
N ALA A 512 12.15 -23.01 16.52
CA ALA A 512 12.07 -24.07 17.51
C ALA A 512 11.02 -23.76 18.60
N THR A 513 11.03 -22.55 19.12
CA THR A 513 10.07 -22.10 20.15
C THR A 513 8.63 -22.07 19.61
N LYS A 514 8.43 -21.53 18.40
CA LYS A 514 7.12 -21.47 17.74
C LYS A 514 6.55 -22.87 17.52
N LEU A 515 7.37 -23.80 17.04
CA LEU A 515 6.96 -25.16 16.79
C LEU A 515 6.64 -25.90 18.10
N ALA A 516 7.50 -25.80 19.12
CA ALA A 516 7.28 -26.38 20.43
C ALA A 516 6.00 -25.84 21.10
N ARG A 517 5.75 -24.53 21.00
CA ARG A 517 4.52 -23.92 21.50
C ARG A 517 3.30 -24.48 20.77
N GLY A 518 3.33 -24.55 19.45
CA GLY A 518 2.22 -25.11 18.64
C GLY A 518 1.91 -26.58 18.99
N MET A 519 2.94 -27.41 19.26
CA MET A 519 2.75 -28.80 19.72
C MET A 519 1.95 -28.87 21.01
N ILE A 520 2.19 -27.94 21.93
CA ILE A 520 1.58 -27.92 23.25
C ILE A 520 0.19 -27.28 23.23
N THR A 521 0.06 -26.11 22.58
CA THR A 521 -1.14 -25.27 22.68
C THR A 521 -2.20 -25.57 21.63
N ARG A 522 -1.78 -26.11 20.45
CA ARG A 522 -2.63 -26.24 19.27
C ARG A 522 -2.88 -27.70 18.86
N TYR A 523 -1.84 -28.54 18.88
CA TYR A 523 -1.93 -29.87 18.30
C TYR A 523 -2.25 -30.97 19.32
N GLY A 524 -2.41 -30.62 20.61
CA GLY A 524 -2.70 -31.61 21.66
C GLY A 524 -1.60 -32.66 21.83
N MET A 525 -0.33 -32.30 21.56
CA MET A 525 0.80 -33.24 21.61
C MET A 525 1.56 -33.21 22.94
N SER A 526 0.98 -32.60 23.96
CA SER A 526 1.48 -32.59 25.33
C SER A 526 0.79 -33.71 26.16
N ASP A 527 1.56 -34.44 26.94
CA ASP A 527 0.98 -35.47 27.84
C ASP A 527 0.23 -34.85 29.03
N GLU A 528 0.42 -33.53 29.28
CA GLU A 528 -0.19 -32.82 30.41
C GLU A 528 -1.50 -32.11 30.04
N PHE A 529 -1.62 -31.65 28.80
CA PHE A 529 -2.81 -30.95 28.33
C PHE A 529 -3.67 -31.78 27.37
N ASP A 530 -3.11 -32.87 26.85
CA ASP A 530 -3.78 -33.81 25.96
C ASP A 530 -4.58 -33.08 24.83
N MET A 531 -5.81 -33.41 24.59
CA MET A 531 -6.66 -32.92 23.50
C MET A 531 -7.35 -31.58 23.82
N VAL A 532 -6.65 -30.64 24.48
CA VAL A 532 -7.19 -29.32 24.81
C VAL A 532 -6.50 -28.25 23.97
N ALA A 533 -7.28 -27.50 23.17
CA ALA A 533 -6.79 -26.35 22.45
C ALA A 533 -6.71 -25.12 23.37
N MET A 534 -5.53 -24.59 23.57
CA MET A 534 -5.27 -23.43 24.46
C MET A 534 -4.95 -22.15 23.71
N GLU A 535 -5.00 -22.20 22.39
CA GLU A 535 -4.65 -21.11 21.50
C GLU A 535 -5.73 -20.92 20.44
N ASN A 536 -6.15 -19.66 20.25
CA ASN A 536 -6.99 -19.25 19.13
C ASN A 536 -6.11 -18.56 18.10
N VAL A 537 -6.13 -19.07 16.87
CA VAL A 537 -5.40 -18.48 15.75
C VAL A 537 -6.34 -17.61 14.94
N SER A 538 -6.00 -16.34 14.80
CA SER A 538 -6.64 -15.40 13.88
C SER A 538 -5.68 -15.04 12.74
N ASN A 539 -6.20 -14.55 11.62
CA ASN A 539 -5.40 -14.20 10.44
C ASN A 539 -4.58 -15.40 9.88
N GLN A 540 -5.21 -16.54 9.75
CA GLN A 540 -4.59 -17.80 9.35
C GLN A 540 -3.67 -17.68 8.11
N TYR A 541 -4.03 -16.85 7.12
CA TYR A 541 -3.30 -16.69 5.87
C TYR A 541 -2.17 -15.63 5.92
N LEU A 542 -1.98 -14.94 7.05
CA LEU A 542 -0.99 -13.87 7.20
C LEU A 542 0.01 -14.13 8.34
N GLY A 543 0.31 -15.39 8.58
CA GLY A 543 1.26 -15.77 9.62
C GLY A 543 0.63 -16.06 10.98
N GLY A 544 -0.69 -15.90 11.12
CA GLY A 544 -1.47 -16.31 12.28
C GLY A 544 -1.14 -15.51 13.55
N ASP A 545 -1.94 -14.50 13.85
CA ASP A 545 -1.90 -13.92 15.20
C ASP A 545 -2.52 -14.92 16.16
N SER A 546 -1.76 -15.37 17.16
CA SER A 546 -2.23 -16.31 18.14
C SER A 546 -2.51 -15.63 19.48
N SER A 547 -3.61 -15.98 20.09
CA SER A 547 -3.96 -15.55 21.44
C SER A 547 -4.24 -16.76 22.32
N LEU A 548 -3.62 -16.79 23.50
CA LEU A 548 -3.87 -17.87 24.47
C LEU A 548 -5.25 -17.69 25.12
N SER A 549 -6.04 -18.76 25.16
CA SER A 549 -7.37 -18.81 25.77
C SER A 549 -7.36 -19.65 27.06
N CYS A 550 -6.40 -19.40 27.94
CA CYS A 550 -6.22 -20.13 29.19
C CYS A 550 -5.83 -19.19 30.34
N SER A 551 -5.90 -19.68 31.58
CA SER A 551 -5.52 -18.91 32.78
C SER A 551 -4.03 -18.60 32.83
N PHE A 552 -3.61 -17.57 33.57
CA PHE A 552 -2.20 -17.23 33.77
C PHE A 552 -1.36 -18.36 34.35
N GLU A 553 -1.97 -19.21 35.24
CA GLU A 553 -1.31 -20.39 35.79
C GLU A 553 -0.98 -21.39 34.69
N THR A 554 -1.95 -21.66 33.80
CA THR A 554 -1.76 -22.53 32.65
C THR A 554 -0.73 -21.96 31.67
N GLN A 555 -0.73 -20.66 31.44
CA GLN A 555 0.30 -20.01 30.60
C GLN A 555 1.70 -20.24 31.16
N THR A 556 1.88 -20.07 32.47
CA THR A 556 3.17 -20.33 33.14
C THR A 556 3.61 -21.80 32.96
N LEU A 557 2.67 -22.74 32.99
CA LEU A 557 2.96 -24.16 32.80
C LEU A 557 3.32 -24.44 31.33
N ILE A 558 2.59 -23.83 30.37
CA ILE A 558 2.92 -23.92 28.94
C ILE A 558 4.35 -23.45 28.71
N ASP A 559 4.74 -22.28 29.24
CA ASP A 559 6.10 -21.74 29.05
C ASP A 559 7.16 -22.66 29.62
N LYS A 560 6.95 -23.27 30.79
CA LYS A 560 7.85 -24.28 31.34
C LYS A 560 7.98 -25.51 30.44
N LYS A 561 6.87 -25.99 29.88
CA LYS A 561 6.85 -27.15 28.98
C LYS A 561 7.53 -26.87 27.63
N VAL A 562 7.35 -25.65 27.09
CA VAL A 562 8.07 -25.22 25.87
C VAL A 562 9.59 -25.24 26.12
N VAL A 563 10.04 -24.67 27.23
CA VAL A 563 11.48 -24.67 27.59
C VAL A 563 12.01 -26.09 27.76
N GLU A 564 11.24 -26.96 28.48
CA GLU A 564 11.64 -28.35 28.68
C GLU A 564 11.74 -29.13 27.37
N LEU A 565 10.76 -28.97 26.46
CA LEU A 565 10.74 -29.64 25.16
C LEU A 565 11.91 -29.20 24.28
N VAL A 566 12.14 -27.89 24.16
CA VAL A 566 13.26 -27.35 23.35
C VAL A 566 14.60 -27.82 23.92
N LYS A 567 14.76 -27.82 25.26
CA LYS A 567 15.98 -28.29 25.91
C LYS A 567 16.23 -29.78 25.65
N GLN A 568 15.21 -30.62 25.77
CA GLN A 568 15.33 -32.07 25.46
C GLN A 568 15.76 -32.31 24.02
N GLN A 569 15.21 -31.54 23.06
CA GLN A 569 15.57 -31.71 21.66
C GLN A 569 16.97 -31.14 21.37
N HIS A 570 17.38 -30.08 22.06
CA HIS A 570 18.75 -29.58 22.00
C HIS A 570 19.77 -30.58 22.55
N GLU A 571 19.49 -31.22 23.70
CA GLU A 571 20.33 -32.29 24.26
C GLU A 571 20.44 -33.47 23.28
N LYS A 572 19.33 -33.85 22.60
CA LYS A 572 19.36 -34.84 21.52
C LYS A 572 20.26 -34.43 20.36
N ALA A 573 20.20 -33.18 19.92
CA ALA A 573 21.06 -32.67 18.86
C ALA A 573 22.54 -32.70 19.26
N LEU A 574 22.87 -32.30 20.50
CA LEU A 574 24.25 -32.41 21.04
C LEU A 574 24.76 -33.84 21.02
N GLN A 575 23.92 -34.81 21.45
CA GLN A 575 24.29 -36.23 21.45
C GLN A 575 24.59 -36.74 20.03
N ILE A 576 23.72 -36.41 19.07
CA ILE A 576 23.88 -36.80 17.65
C ILE A 576 25.20 -36.24 17.11
N LEU A 577 25.53 -34.98 17.40
CA LEU A 577 26.76 -34.34 16.92
C LEU A 577 27.99 -34.94 17.61
N GLN A 578 27.92 -35.24 18.90
CA GLN A 578 29.00 -35.86 19.66
C GLN A 578 29.33 -37.27 19.15
N ASP A 579 28.29 -38.08 18.87
CA ASP A 579 28.44 -39.43 18.33
C ASP A 579 29.03 -39.43 16.90
N ASN A 580 28.87 -38.29 16.18
CA ASN A 580 29.33 -38.12 14.80
C ASN A 580 30.41 -37.03 14.65
N ILE A 581 31.19 -36.75 15.70
CA ILE A 581 32.11 -35.60 15.77
C ILE A 581 33.16 -35.59 14.65
N MET A 582 33.67 -36.76 14.24
CA MET A 582 34.61 -36.85 13.13
C MET A 582 34.00 -36.41 11.80
N LYS A 583 32.75 -36.81 11.56
CA LYS A 583 32.01 -36.39 10.35
C LYS A 583 31.65 -34.91 10.40
N LEU A 584 31.34 -34.37 11.58
CA LEU A 584 31.13 -32.94 11.78
C LEU A 584 32.34 -32.12 11.36
N HIS A 585 33.55 -32.54 11.78
CA HIS A 585 34.81 -31.89 11.41
C HIS A 585 35.10 -32.01 9.90
N GLU A 586 34.94 -33.21 9.32
CA GLU A 586 35.18 -33.46 7.90
C GLU A 586 34.27 -32.59 7.01
N LEU A 587 32.96 -32.61 7.28
CA LEU A 587 31.96 -31.85 6.54
C LEU A 587 32.12 -30.33 6.71
N ALA A 588 32.37 -29.87 7.95
CA ALA A 588 32.58 -28.44 8.22
C ALA A 588 33.83 -27.90 7.52
N LYS A 589 34.91 -28.67 7.49
CA LYS A 589 36.10 -28.31 6.74
C LYS A 589 35.83 -28.25 5.23
N TYR A 590 35.14 -29.24 4.70
CA TYR A 590 34.79 -29.27 3.28
C TYR A 590 33.90 -28.06 2.89
N LEU A 591 32.89 -27.73 3.72
CA LEU A 591 32.03 -26.56 3.51
C LEU A 591 32.83 -25.24 3.63
N TYR A 592 33.73 -25.14 4.58
CA TYR A 592 34.61 -23.99 4.74
C TYR A 592 35.46 -23.71 3.50
N GLU A 593 36.01 -24.77 2.86
CA GLU A 593 36.86 -24.69 1.67
C GLU A 593 36.03 -24.37 0.40
N ASN A 594 34.84 -24.97 0.24
CA ASN A 594 34.03 -24.87 -0.98
C ASN A 594 32.89 -23.83 -0.91
N GLU A 595 32.57 -23.30 0.27
CA GLU A 595 31.51 -22.32 0.58
C GLU A 595 30.08 -22.79 0.29
N THR A 596 29.90 -23.78 -0.57
CA THR A 596 28.63 -24.41 -0.90
C THR A 596 28.84 -25.87 -1.21
N ILE A 597 27.98 -26.75 -0.70
CA ILE A 597 27.97 -28.18 -0.99
C ILE A 597 26.55 -28.64 -1.34
N THR A 598 26.47 -29.57 -2.28
CA THR A 598 25.18 -30.19 -2.66
C THR A 598 24.82 -31.29 -1.66
N GLY A 599 23.53 -31.67 -1.62
CA GLY A 599 23.08 -32.80 -0.80
C GLY A 599 23.75 -34.10 -1.16
N GLU A 600 24.02 -34.34 -2.44
CA GLU A 600 24.74 -35.55 -2.91
C GLU A 600 26.16 -35.58 -2.37
N GLU A 601 26.92 -34.50 -2.48
CA GLU A 601 28.29 -34.40 -1.92
C GLU A 601 28.29 -34.59 -0.40
N PHE A 602 27.32 -33.96 0.28
CA PHE A 602 27.13 -34.10 1.72
C PHE A 602 26.92 -35.59 2.10
N MET A 603 26.01 -36.29 1.42
CA MET A 603 25.71 -37.70 1.69
C MET A 603 26.91 -38.60 1.35
N GLN A 604 27.62 -38.36 0.26
CA GLN A 604 28.83 -39.11 -0.10
C GLN A 604 29.92 -39.03 0.98
N ILE A 605 30.10 -37.84 1.59
CA ILE A 605 31.08 -37.66 2.67
C ILE A 605 30.57 -38.31 3.96
N LEU A 606 29.27 -38.20 4.26
CA LEU A 606 28.64 -38.75 5.46
C LEU A 606 28.71 -40.30 5.48
N GLU A 607 28.55 -40.95 4.32
CA GLU A 607 28.51 -42.41 4.17
C GLU A 607 29.87 -43.04 3.96
N ARG A 608 30.92 -42.26 3.67
CA ARG A 608 32.28 -42.77 3.64
C ARG A 608 32.64 -43.38 5.00
N GLN A 609 33.07 -44.63 4.99
CA GLN A 609 33.59 -45.35 6.19
C GLN A 609 34.92 -44.80 6.68
#